data_a3cd0deb5a7f31cd1f1dc0b509288ab9
#
_entry.id   a3cd0deb5a7f31cd1f1dc0b509288ab9
#
_cell.length_a   1.000
_cell.length_b   1.000
_cell.length_c   1.000
_cell.angle_alpha   90.00
_cell.angle_beta   90.00
_cell.angle_gamma   90.00
#
_symmetry.space_group_name_H-M   'P 1'
#
loop_
_entity.id
_entity.type
_entity.pdbx_description
1 polymer ?
#
loop_
_entity_poly.entity_id
_entity_poly.type
_entity_poly.pdbx_seq_one_letter_code
_entity_poly.pdbx_strand_id
1 'polypeptide(L)'
;MTDTDKTKDQTVKQRALAHFKAKLAGNLFKYHVDEWDCDIYYRATANMATEAKIMNLTQTGKTAEALVESIILKAFNEEGKRIFTDLDRTELLNQADPQVLIRVAGILNNASADSIEDIEKN
;
A
#
# COMPACT_ATOMS: atom_id res chain seq x y z
N MET A 1 30.50 -26.93 -9.63
CA MET A 1 29.29 -27.70 -9.29
C MET A 1 28.59 -27.18 -8.05
N THR A 2 29.33 -26.95 -6.97
CA THR A 2 28.77 -26.30 -5.79
C THR A 2 28.26 -24.91 -6.08
N ASP A 3 28.88 -24.23 -7.03
CA ASP A 3 28.45 -22.89 -7.43
C ASP A 3 27.07 -22.89 -8.10
N THR A 4 26.74 -24.03 -8.77
CA THR A 4 25.46 -24.16 -9.44
C THR A 4 24.31 -24.16 -8.44
N ASP A 5 24.47 -24.84 -7.32
CA ASP A 5 23.45 -24.93 -6.28
C ASP A 5 23.27 -23.57 -5.58
N LYS A 6 24.37 -22.91 -5.28
CA LYS A 6 24.31 -21.55 -4.70
C LYS A 6 23.63 -20.58 -5.67
N THR A 7 23.91 -20.72 -6.97
CA THR A 7 23.30 -19.90 -7.99
C THR A 7 21.80 -20.11 -8.05
N LYS A 8 21.34 -21.36 -7.89
CA LYS A 8 19.92 -21.68 -7.88
C LYS A 8 19.23 -21.02 -6.69
N ASP A 9 19.82 -21.09 -5.49
CA ASP A 9 19.23 -20.46 -4.32
C ASP A 9 19.18 -18.96 -4.47
N GLN A 10 20.28 -18.35 -4.95
CA GLN A 10 20.31 -16.93 -5.24
C GLN A 10 19.28 -16.57 -6.31
N THR A 11 19.13 -17.44 -7.32
CA THR A 11 18.17 -17.21 -8.38
C THR A 11 16.73 -17.18 -7.86
N VAL A 12 16.38 -18.08 -6.95
CA VAL A 12 15.04 -18.07 -6.33
C VAL A 12 14.83 -16.79 -5.54
N LYS A 13 15.78 -16.43 -4.70
CA LYS A 13 15.71 -15.18 -3.95
C LYS A 13 15.61 -13.99 -4.88
N GLN A 14 16.47 -13.93 -5.90
CA GLN A 14 16.45 -12.83 -6.86
C GLN A 14 15.13 -12.74 -7.61
N ARG A 15 14.55 -13.88 -7.97
CA ARG A 15 13.26 -13.92 -8.64
C ARG A 15 12.16 -13.41 -7.72
N ALA A 16 12.20 -13.78 -6.44
CA ALA A 16 11.22 -13.29 -5.48
C ALA A 16 11.30 -11.78 -5.32
N LEU A 17 12.52 -11.26 -5.20
CA LEU A 17 12.73 -9.82 -5.06
C LEU A 17 12.38 -9.08 -6.36
N ALA A 18 12.76 -9.64 -7.50
CA ALA A 18 12.46 -9.04 -8.80
C ALA A 18 10.96 -9.03 -9.07
N HIS A 19 10.26 -10.09 -8.68
CA HIS A 19 8.80 -10.16 -8.84
C HIS A 19 8.14 -9.01 -8.09
N PHE A 20 8.53 -8.81 -6.83
CA PHE A 20 7.95 -7.74 -6.03
C PHE A 20 8.33 -6.37 -6.58
N LYS A 21 9.58 -6.21 -6.98
CA LYS A 21 10.06 -4.94 -7.56
C LYS A 21 9.29 -4.60 -8.84
N ALA A 22 9.08 -5.60 -9.70
CA ALA A 22 8.31 -5.41 -10.93
C ALA A 22 6.86 -5.02 -10.62
N LYS A 23 6.28 -5.63 -9.60
CA LYS A 23 4.92 -5.32 -9.18
C LYS A 23 4.83 -3.89 -8.64
N LEU A 24 5.83 -3.44 -7.88
CA LEU A 24 5.89 -2.07 -7.39
C LEU A 24 6.16 -1.06 -8.52
N ALA A 25 6.97 -1.45 -9.49
CA ALA A 25 7.32 -0.59 -10.61
C ALA A 25 6.23 -0.55 -11.68
N GLY A 26 5.23 -1.41 -11.57
CA GLY A 26 4.08 -1.39 -12.45
C GLY A 26 3.34 -0.06 -12.36
N ASN A 27 2.34 0.10 -13.20
CA ASN A 27 1.58 1.33 -13.24
C ASN A 27 0.97 1.64 -11.89
N LEU A 28 1.07 2.89 -11.48
CA LEU A 28 0.35 3.38 -10.32
C LEU A 28 -1.12 3.47 -10.68
N PHE A 29 -1.97 3.05 -9.77
CA PHE A 29 -3.41 3.28 -9.90
C PHE A 29 -3.72 4.69 -9.43
N LYS A 30 -4.77 5.27 -9.97
CA LYS A 30 -5.17 6.62 -9.66
C LYS A 30 -6.58 6.62 -9.06
N TYR A 31 -6.77 7.39 -8.02
CA TYR A 31 -8.08 7.61 -7.42
C TYR A 31 -8.29 9.09 -7.18
N HIS A 32 -9.36 9.64 -7.72
CA HIS A 32 -9.70 11.04 -7.52
C HIS A 32 -10.49 11.19 -6.23
N VAL A 33 -9.99 12.01 -5.32
CA VAL A 33 -10.68 12.32 -4.07
C VAL A 33 -11.41 13.64 -4.26
N ASP A 34 -12.72 13.56 -4.49
CA ASP A 34 -13.51 14.73 -4.81
C ASP A 34 -13.41 15.81 -3.72
N GLU A 35 -13.48 15.40 -2.46
CA GLU A 35 -13.45 16.33 -1.33
C GLU A 35 -12.12 17.07 -1.22
N TRP A 36 -11.05 16.50 -1.73
CA TRP A 36 -9.72 17.11 -1.71
C TRP A 36 -9.36 17.73 -3.05
N ASP A 37 -10.21 17.54 -4.05
CA ASP A 37 -10.01 18.03 -5.41
C ASP A 37 -8.62 17.69 -5.93
N CYS A 38 -8.23 16.45 -5.74
CA CYS A 38 -6.94 15.98 -6.22
C CYS A 38 -6.95 14.47 -6.44
N ASP A 39 -5.97 14.02 -7.22
CA ASP A 39 -5.76 12.61 -7.46
C ASP A 39 -4.71 12.09 -6.50
N ILE A 40 -4.93 10.91 -5.95
CA ILE A 40 -3.90 10.19 -5.25
C ILE A 40 -3.55 8.94 -6.06
N TYR A 41 -2.33 8.50 -5.91
CA TYR A 41 -1.83 7.34 -6.63
C TYR A 41 -1.44 6.26 -5.63
N TYR A 42 -1.63 5.01 -6.02
CA TYR A 42 -1.33 3.89 -5.12
C TYR A 42 -0.88 2.68 -5.93
N ARG A 43 -0.26 1.73 -5.24
CA ARG A 43 0.26 0.52 -5.86
C ARG A 43 -0.63 -0.67 -5.53
N ALA A 44 -0.55 -1.71 -6.34
CA ALA A 44 -1.34 -2.93 -6.11
C ALA A 44 -0.94 -3.64 -4.82
N THR A 45 0.26 -3.39 -4.31
CA THR A 45 0.78 -4.09 -3.14
C THR A 45 1.75 -3.20 -2.37
N ALA A 46 2.02 -3.57 -1.13
CA ALA A 46 3.06 -2.96 -0.31
C ALA A 46 3.93 -4.09 0.24
N ASN A 47 5.10 -3.74 0.80
CA ASN A 47 5.96 -4.76 1.36
C ASN A 47 5.37 -5.32 2.66
N MET A 48 5.89 -6.48 3.08
CA MET A 48 5.36 -7.16 4.26
C MET A 48 5.48 -6.33 5.53
N ALA A 49 6.55 -5.55 5.68
CA ALA A 49 6.71 -4.69 6.85
C ALA A 49 5.59 -3.66 6.96
N THR A 50 5.21 -3.06 5.84
CA THR A 50 4.09 -2.10 5.79
C THR A 50 2.77 -2.79 6.12
N GLU A 51 2.51 -3.93 5.50
CA GLU A 51 1.26 -4.67 5.74
C GLU A 51 1.17 -5.13 7.19
N ALA A 52 2.28 -5.61 7.75
CA ALA A 52 2.32 -6.08 9.14
C ALA A 52 2.06 -4.94 10.12
N LYS A 53 2.59 -3.77 9.85
CA LYS A 53 2.38 -2.60 10.70
C LYS A 53 0.91 -2.22 10.77
N ILE A 54 0.26 -2.17 9.62
CA ILE A 54 -1.16 -1.83 9.53
C ILE A 54 -2.01 -2.91 10.21
N MET A 55 -1.70 -4.17 9.93
CA MET A 55 -2.40 -5.29 10.52
C MET A 55 -2.29 -5.30 12.05
N ASN A 56 -1.10 -5.04 12.58
CA ASN A 56 -0.88 -4.99 14.01
C ASN A 56 -1.73 -3.91 14.69
N LEU A 57 -1.80 -2.74 14.08
CA LEU A 57 -2.65 -1.67 14.59
C LEU A 57 -4.12 -2.08 14.61
N THR A 58 -4.56 -2.72 13.53
CA THR A 58 -5.94 -3.18 13.43
C THR A 58 -6.25 -4.24 14.50
N GLN A 59 -5.36 -5.21 14.67
CA GLN A 59 -5.56 -6.31 15.61
C GLN A 59 -5.52 -5.88 17.08
N THR A 60 -4.82 -4.79 17.36
CA THR A 60 -4.76 -4.25 18.72
C THR A 60 -5.85 -3.21 19.01
N GLY A 61 -6.83 -3.10 18.12
CA GLY A 61 -7.98 -2.22 18.32
C GLY A 61 -7.73 -0.77 17.96
N LYS A 62 -6.60 -0.47 17.35
CA LYS A 62 -6.25 0.90 16.94
C LYS A 62 -6.67 1.13 15.50
N THR A 63 -7.95 0.97 15.23
CA THR A 63 -8.49 1.03 13.88
C THR A 63 -8.27 2.40 13.22
N ALA A 64 -8.53 3.48 13.94
CA ALA A 64 -8.35 4.82 13.39
C ALA A 64 -6.88 5.06 13.01
N GLU A 65 -5.97 4.62 13.88
CA GLU A 65 -4.54 4.77 13.62
C GLU A 65 -4.11 3.91 12.45
N ALA A 66 -4.70 2.72 12.30
CA ALA A 66 -4.41 1.84 11.17
C ALA A 66 -4.83 2.48 9.85
N LEU A 67 -5.97 3.13 9.81
CA LEU A 67 -6.46 3.82 8.61
C LEU A 67 -5.54 4.98 8.21
N VAL A 68 -5.16 5.80 9.18
CA VAL A 68 -4.26 6.91 8.93
C VAL A 68 -2.89 6.41 8.50
N GLU A 69 -2.38 5.37 9.14
CA GLU A 69 -1.10 4.78 8.76
C GLU A 69 -1.13 4.26 7.32
N SER A 70 -2.24 3.65 6.92
CA SER A 70 -2.41 3.20 5.55
C SER A 70 -2.27 4.35 4.55
N ILE A 71 -2.87 5.47 4.86
CA ILE A 71 -2.80 6.64 3.99
C ILE A 71 -1.38 7.18 3.93
N ILE A 72 -0.72 7.31 5.06
CA ILE A 72 0.66 7.80 5.10
C ILE A 72 1.59 6.90 4.30
N LEU A 73 1.44 5.58 4.43
CA LEU A 73 2.36 4.63 3.81
C LEU A 73 2.02 4.29 2.36
N LYS A 74 0.76 4.43 1.95
CA LYS A 74 0.30 3.92 0.64
C LYS A 74 -0.23 4.98 -0.32
N ALA A 75 -0.35 6.24 0.08
CA ALA A 75 -0.78 7.30 -0.82
C ALA A 75 0.43 8.00 -1.41
N PHE A 76 0.47 8.06 -2.74
CA PHE A 76 1.60 8.61 -3.47
C PHE A 76 1.12 9.70 -4.42
N ASN A 77 2.06 10.54 -4.87
CA ASN A 77 1.78 11.46 -5.96
C ASN A 77 2.06 10.75 -7.30
N GLU A 78 1.86 11.47 -8.39
CA GLU A 78 2.06 10.92 -9.74
C GLU A 78 3.47 10.38 -9.96
N GLU A 79 4.45 10.91 -9.24
CA GLU A 79 5.84 10.51 -9.34
C GLU A 79 6.19 9.32 -8.44
N GLY A 80 5.23 8.82 -7.69
CA GLY A 80 5.44 7.68 -6.80
C GLY A 80 6.04 8.04 -5.46
N LYS A 81 6.00 9.32 -5.08
CA LYS A 81 6.49 9.78 -3.79
C LYS A 81 5.33 9.95 -2.83
N ARG A 82 5.60 9.71 -1.54
CA ARG A 82 4.56 9.84 -0.52
C ARG A 82 4.04 11.27 -0.45
N ILE A 83 2.72 11.38 -0.35
CA ILE A 83 2.05 12.67 -0.20
C ILE A 83 2.08 13.11 1.26
N PHE A 84 1.93 12.17 2.19
CA PHE A 84 1.90 12.43 3.62
C PHE A 84 3.11 11.81 4.31
N THR A 85 3.50 12.40 5.42
CA THR A 85 4.61 11.90 6.23
C THR A 85 4.11 11.61 7.65
N ASP A 86 4.98 11.05 8.47
CA ASP A 86 4.66 10.79 9.88
C ASP A 86 4.28 12.06 10.62
N LEU A 87 4.78 13.22 10.16
CA LEU A 87 4.46 14.51 10.77
C LEU A 87 3.01 14.90 10.59
N ASP A 88 2.35 14.35 9.60
CA ASP A 88 0.94 14.67 9.29
C ASP A 88 -0.05 13.81 10.08
N ARG A 89 0.43 12.81 10.81
CA ARG A 89 -0.42 11.82 11.48
C ARG A 89 -1.44 12.46 12.43
N THR A 90 -0.99 13.35 13.27
CA THR A 90 -1.87 14.00 14.27
C THR A 90 -2.95 14.83 13.59
N GLU A 91 -2.59 15.56 12.56
CA GLU A 91 -3.56 16.38 11.83
C GLU A 91 -4.58 15.51 11.09
N LEU A 92 -4.12 14.43 10.47
CA LEU A 92 -5.04 13.51 9.79
C LEU A 92 -6.01 12.86 10.78
N LEU A 93 -5.52 12.49 11.96
CA LEU A 93 -6.36 11.89 12.99
C LEU A 93 -7.41 12.85 13.53
N ASN A 94 -7.06 14.12 13.65
CA ASN A 94 -7.89 15.07 14.39
C ASN A 94 -8.59 16.12 13.54
N GLN A 95 -8.13 16.37 12.33
CA GLN A 95 -8.62 17.48 11.52
C GLN A 95 -9.12 17.09 10.12
N ALA A 96 -8.95 15.85 9.71
CA ALA A 96 -9.47 15.39 8.42
C ALA A 96 -10.81 14.70 8.60
N ASP A 97 -11.64 14.73 7.55
CA ASP A 97 -12.96 14.10 7.58
C ASP A 97 -12.81 12.59 7.67
N PRO A 98 -13.30 11.97 8.77
CA PRO A 98 -13.13 10.52 8.95
C PRO A 98 -13.78 9.69 7.85
N GLN A 99 -14.89 10.13 7.28
CA GLN A 99 -15.55 9.38 6.21
C GLN A 99 -14.68 9.33 4.96
N VAL A 100 -14.01 10.43 4.64
CA VAL A 100 -13.10 10.46 3.50
C VAL A 100 -11.88 9.58 3.78
N LEU A 101 -11.32 9.67 4.99
CA LEU A 101 -10.17 8.84 5.35
C LEU A 101 -10.49 7.36 5.28
N ILE A 102 -11.66 6.94 5.78
CA ILE A 102 -12.08 5.54 5.73
C ILE A 102 -12.20 5.08 4.29
N ARG A 103 -12.81 5.89 3.43
CA ARG A 103 -12.96 5.54 2.01
C ARG A 103 -11.62 5.43 1.32
N VAL A 104 -10.76 6.41 1.50
CA VAL A 104 -9.43 6.42 0.87
C VAL A 104 -8.60 5.24 1.37
N ALA A 105 -8.53 5.02 2.68
CA ALA A 105 -7.78 3.91 3.24
C ALA A 105 -8.30 2.57 2.72
N GLY A 106 -9.62 2.45 2.58
CA GLY A 106 -10.22 1.22 2.03
C GLY A 106 -9.72 0.94 0.63
N ILE A 107 -9.67 1.96 -0.21
CA ILE A 107 -9.17 1.81 -1.58
C ILE A 107 -7.69 1.40 -1.57
N LEU A 108 -6.89 2.05 -0.74
CA LEU A 108 -5.46 1.76 -0.68
C LEU A 108 -5.17 0.34 -0.17
N ASN A 109 -5.95 -0.13 0.79
CA ASN A 109 -5.73 -1.44 1.40
C ASN A 109 -6.35 -2.59 0.62
N ASN A 110 -7.37 -2.32 -0.17
CA ASN A 110 -8.09 -3.38 -0.88
C ASN A 110 -7.68 -3.53 -2.35
N ALA A 111 -6.65 -2.81 -2.79
CA ALA A 111 -6.22 -2.87 -4.18
C ALA A 111 -5.94 -4.30 -4.64
N SER A 112 -5.20 -5.07 -3.82
CA SER A 112 -4.88 -6.46 -4.14
C SER A 112 -6.11 -7.36 -4.04
N ALA A 113 -6.95 -7.12 -3.02
CA ALA A 113 -8.17 -7.88 -2.83
C ALA A 113 -9.15 -7.65 -3.97
N ASP A 114 -9.29 -6.41 -4.42
CA ASP A 114 -10.15 -6.08 -5.54
C ASP A 114 -9.69 -6.79 -6.80
N SER A 115 -8.39 -6.86 -7.03
CA SER A 115 -7.83 -7.59 -8.15
C SER A 115 -8.17 -9.07 -8.11
N ILE A 116 -8.10 -9.66 -6.92
CA ILE A 116 -8.46 -11.06 -6.71
C ILE A 116 -9.95 -11.28 -6.96
N GLU A 117 -10.80 -10.40 -6.44
CA GLU A 117 -12.23 -10.48 -6.64
C GLU A 117 -12.60 -10.38 -8.13
N ASP A 118 -11.95 -9.49 -8.85
CA ASP A 118 -12.17 -9.35 -10.28
C ASP A 118 -11.83 -10.63 -11.01
N ILE A 119 -10.74 -11.28 -10.64
CA ILE A 119 -10.33 -12.54 -11.21
C ILE A 119 -11.37 -13.61 -10.91
N GLU A 120 -11.88 -13.68 -9.69
CA GLU A 120 -12.87 -14.66 -9.29
C GLU A 120 -14.21 -14.45 -9.98
N LYS A 121 -14.60 -13.22 -10.21
CA LYS A 121 -15.85 -12.91 -10.88
C LYS A 121 -15.82 -13.24 -12.36
N ASN A 122 -14.65 -13.25 -12.93
CA ASN A 122 -14.47 -13.55 -14.36
C ASN A 122 -14.19 -15.01 -14.61
#